data_d843b20765ac7fb50693fd765d4c45ff
#
_entry.id   d843b20765ac7fb50693fd765d4c45ff
#
_cell.length_a   1.000
_cell.length_b   1.000
_cell.length_c   1.000
_cell.angle_alpha   90.00
_cell.angle_beta   90.00
_cell.angle_gamma   90.00
#
_symmetry.space_group_name_H-M   'P 1'
#
loop_
_entity.id
_entity.type
_entity.pdbx_description
1 polymer ?
#
loop_
_entity_poly.entity_id
_entity_poly.type
_entity_poly.pdbx_seq_one_letter_code
_entity_poly.pdbx_strand_id
1 'polypeptide(L)'
;MNQAAVGGLFNASAIKRFSPAEIREAIQALVATEQTSLACALGDAGMSLYPESEDMLAINGLLAVMNQDWQLAVEFLEDLLTLQGSNTQPFTYVMLVRALRCNLDPVRAIQVVQQGLAAYPEQLELTAEALSLEEYANTLETNGYTH
;
A
#
# COMPACT_ATOMS: atom_id res chain seq x y z
N MET A 1 21.17 10.11 8.58
CA MET A 1 21.21 10.86 7.31
C MET A 1 21.21 12.35 7.62
N ASN A 2 22.11 13.09 7.04
CA ASN A 2 22.15 14.53 7.33
C ASN A 2 21.12 15.29 6.49
N GLN A 3 20.74 16.48 6.94
CA GLN A 3 19.73 17.31 6.29
C GLN A 3 20.12 17.74 4.87
N ALA A 4 21.42 17.86 4.59
CA ALA A 4 21.89 18.23 3.26
C ALA A 4 21.58 17.15 2.22
N ALA A 5 21.70 15.87 2.59
CA ALA A 5 21.36 14.76 1.69
C ALA A 5 19.85 14.70 1.41
N VAL A 6 19.02 14.92 2.45
CA VAL A 6 17.56 14.97 2.31
C VAL A 6 17.15 16.16 1.47
N GLY A 7 17.71 17.33 1.75
CA GLY A 7 17.43 18.57 1.00
C GLY A 7 17.76 18.42 -0.48
N GLY A 8 18.86 17.71 -0.81
CA GLY A 8 19.24 17.44 -2.19
C GLY A 8 18.21 16.60 -2.94
N LEU A 9 17.55 15.65 -2.25
CA LEU A 9 16.52 14.79 -2.85
C LEU A 9 15.27 15.56 -3.26
N PHE A 10 14.99 16.70 -2.64
CA PHE A 10 13.80 17.52 -2.96
C PHE A 10 14.07 18.52 -4.09
N ASN A 11 15.29 18.64 -4.57
CA ASN A 11 15.60 19.45 -5.72
C ASN A 11 15.19 18.66 -6.98
N ALA A 12 14.31 19.24 -7.81
CA ALA A 12 13.79 18.57 -9.00
C ALA A 12 14.89 18.08 -9.95
N SER A 13 16.00 18.83 -10.07
CA SER A 13 17.13 18.43 -10.90
C SER A 13 17.91 17.27 -10.31
N ALA A 14 18.04 17.23 -8.98
CA ALA A 14 18.76 16.18 -8.28
C ALA A 14 17.94 14.90 -8.20
N ILE A 15 16.64 14.99 -7.93
CA ILE A 15 15.78 13.81 -7.75
C ILE A 15 15.68 12.97 -9.03
N LYS A 16 15.79 13.60 -10.20
CA LYS A 16 15.81 12.90 -11.49
C LYS A 16 17.00 11.97 -11.68
N ARG A 17 18.04 12.14 -10.87
CA ARG A 17 19.24 11.31 -10.92
C ARG A 17 19.09 10.01 -10.13
N PHE A 18 18.02 9.92 -9.33
CA PHE A 18 17.75 8.76 -8.50
C PHE A 18 16.73 7.86 -9.17
N SER A 19 16.99 6.56 -9.13
CA SER A 19 16.04 5.56 -9.62
C SER A 19 14.86 5.45 -8.65
N PRO A 20 13.71 4.91 -9.09
CA PRO A 20 12.62 4.62 -8.17
C PRO A 20 13.03 3.76 -6.98
N ALA A 21 13.90 2.76 -7.20
CA ALA A 21 14.40 1.91 -6.13
C ALA A 21 15.19 2.71 -5.08
N GLU A 22 16.04 3.63 -5.54
CA GLU A 22 16.82 4.48 -4.65
C GLU A 22 15.94 5.44 -3.85
N ILE A 23 14.90 6.00 -4.50
CA ILE A 23 13.92 6.86 -3.82
C ILE A 23 13.16 6.04 -2.76
N ARG A 24 12.74 4.83 -3.10
CA ARG A 24 12.06 3.94 -2.15
C ARG A 24 12.93 3.65 -0.93
N GLU A 25 14.20 3.35 -1.13
CA GLU A 25 15.14 3.13 -0.03
C GLU A 25 15.28 4.36 0.86
N ALA A 26 15.37 5.55 0.25
CA ALA A 26 15.45 6.81 1.00
C ALA A 26 14.18 7.03 1.84
N ILE A 27 13.01 6.76 1.27
CA ILE A 27 11.74 6.87 1.99
C ILE A 27 11.71 5.89 3.16
N GLN A 28 12.13 4.65 2.96
CA GLN A 28 12.18 3.65 4.02
C GLN A 28 13.08 4.10 5.18
N ALA A 29 14.22 4.70 4.86
CA ALA A 29 15.13 5.24 5.87
C ALA A 29 14.48 6.40 6.65
N LEU A 30 13.74 7.28 5.97
CA LEU A 30 13.02 8.38 6.61
C LEU A 30 11.91 7.86 7.53
N VAL A 31 11.18 6.84 7.11
CA VAL A 31 10.14 6.21 7.94
C VAL A 31 10.78 5.58 9.18
N ALA A 32 11.88 4.88 9.01
CA ALA A 32 12.59 4.20 10.10
C ALA A 32 13.10 5.19 11.16
N THR A 33 13.38 6.43 10.77
CA THR A 33 13.85 7.49 11.67
C THR A 33 12.72 8.44 12.07
N GLU A 34 11.48 8.03 11.88
CA GLU A 34 10.28 8.78 12.27
C GLU A 34 10.14 10.15 11.59
N GLN A 35 10.74 10.31 10.41
CA GLN A 35 10.64 11.53 9.61
C GLN A 35 9.54 11.36 8.55
N THR A 36 8.33 11.10 9.01
CA THR A 36 7.19 10.74 8.15
C THR A 36 6.82 11.86 7.17
N SER A 37 6.85 13.12 7.62
CA SER A 37 6.51 14.25 6.74
C SER A 37 7.47 14.36 5.56
N LEU A 38 8.76 14.16 5.80
CA LEU A 38 9.78 14.16 4.73
C LEU A 38 9.60 12.94 3.82
N ALA A 39 9.28 11.79 4.40
CA ALA A 39 8.99 10.58 3.64
C ALA A 39 7.84 10.80 2.66
N CYS A 40 6.75 11.40 3.13
CA CYS A 40 5.58 11.70 2.30
C CYS A 40 5.91 12.70 1.20
N ALA A 41 6.66 13.75 1.51
CA ALA A 41 7.07 14.74 0.51
C ALA A 41 7.95 14.12 -0.56
N LEU A 42 8.88 13.24 -0.17
CA LEU A 42 9.72 12.52 -1.13
C LEU A 42 8.90 11.53 -1.96
N GLY A 43 7.91 10.89 -1.34
CA GLY A 43 6.97 10.00 -2.03
C GLY A 43 6.18 10.73 -3.11
N ASP A 44 5.67 11.92 -2.79
CA ASP A 44 4.93 12.77 -3.74
C ASP A 44 5.82 13.17 -4.92
N ALA A 45 7.04 13.59 -4.65
CA ALA A 45 7.99 13.96 -5.68
C ALA A 45 8.36 12.78 -6.58
N GLY A 46 8.61 11.62 -5.97
CA GLY A 46 8.92 10.39 -6.70
C GLY A 46 7.75 9.93 -7.57
N MET A 47 6.53 10.01 -7.06
CA MET A 47 5.33 9.65 -7.82
C MET A 47 5.14 10.57 -9.02
N SER A 48 5.44 11.86 -8.87
CA SER A 48 5.35 12.82 -9.99
C SER A 48 6.34 12.48 -11.11
N LEU A 49 7.51 11.96 -10.75
CA LEU A 49 8.55 11.60 -11.74
C LEU A 49 8.33 10.20 -12.32
N TYR A 50 7.85 9.27 -11.51
CA TYR A 50 7.73 7.87 -11.89
C TYR A 50 6.34 7.32 -11.54
N PRO A 51 5.27 7.83 -12.18
CA PRO A 51 3.89 7.49 -11.78
C PRO A 51 3.48 6.05 -12.02
N GLU A 52 4.21 5.32 -12.86
CA GLU A 52 3.91 3.92 -13.18
C GLU A 52 4.94 2.95 -12.60
N SER A 53 5.80 3.43 -11.70
CA SER A 53 6.82 2.59 -11.08
C SER A 53 6.22 1.71 -10.00
N GLU A 54 6.55 0.41 -10.01
CA GLU A 54 6.19 -0.50 -8.92
C GLU A 54 6.70 0.02 -7.58
N ASP A 55 7.94 0.50 -7.54
CA ASP A 55 8.53 1.01 -6.30
C ASP A 55 7.75 2.19 -5.74
N MET A 56 7.35 3.12 -6.61
CA MET A 56 6.61 4.31 -6.18
C MET A 56 5.18 3.95 -5.75
N LEU A 57 4.51 3.09 -6.49
CA LEU A 57 3.17 2.63 -6.12
C LEU A 57 3.19 1.87 -4.78
N ALA A 58 4.17 0.99 -4.60
CA ALA A 58 4.29 0.21 -3.37
C ALA A 58 4.57 1.08 -2.15
N ILE A 59 5.55 1.97 -2.25
CA ILE A 59 5.95 2.79 -1.09
C ILE A 59 4.89 3.86 -0.77
N ASN A 60 4.27 4.46 -1.79
CA ASN A 60 3.22 5.44 -1.56
C ASN A 60 1.94 4.78 -1.03
N GLY A 61 1.65 3.56 -1.48
CA GLY A 61 0.57 2.76 -0.90
C GLY A 61 0.80 2.50 0.58
N LEU A 62 2.02 2.11 0.95
CA LEU A 62 2.39 1.89 2.35
C LEU A 62 2.28 3.18 3.18
N LEU A 63 2.79 4.29 2.66
CA LEU A 63 2.69 5.59 3.34
C LEU A 63 1.24 5.99 3.57
N ALA A 64 0.37 5.78 2.58
CA ALA A 64 -1.05 6.06 2.69
C ALA A 64 -1.71 5.19 3.78
N VAL A 65 -1.36 3.91 3.86
CA VAL A 65 -1.84 3.01 4.93
C VAL A 65 -1.39 3.52 6.29
N MET A 66 -0.11 3.90 6.42
CA MET A 66 0.44 4.41 7.67
C MET A 66 -0.25 5.71 8.12
N ASN A 67 -0.64 6.53 7.17
CA ASN A 67 -1.34 7.79 7.43
C ASN A 67 -2.86 7.61 7.55
N GLN A 68 -3.34 6.39 7.44
CA GLN A 68 -4.77 6.06 7.47
C GLN A 68 -5.58 6.78 6.38
N ASP A 69 -4.93 7.10 5.28
CA ASP A 69 -5.59 7.61 4.08
C ASP A 69 -6.00 6.40 3.23
N TRP A 70 -7.08 5.76 3.63
CA TRP A 70 -7.48 4.47 3.08
C TRP A 70 -7.88 4.55 1.61
N GLN A 71 -8.54 5.62 1.21
CA GLN A 71 -8.93 5.78 -0.19
C GLN A 71 -7.72 5.91 -1.10
N LEU A 72 -6.75 6.72 -0.71
CA LEU A 72 -5.51 6.89 -1.47
C LEU A 72 -4.71 5.58 -1.50
N ALA A 73 -4.68 4.88 -0.36
CA ALA A 73 -4.01 3.58 -0.27
C ALA A 73 -4.63 2.59 -1.27
N VAL A 74 -5.96 2.54 -1.33
CA VAL A 74 -6.67 1.67 -2.29
C VAL A 74 -6.29 2.02 -3.72
N GLU A 75 -6.27 3.30 -4.07
CA GLU A 75 -5.92 3.74 -5.42
C GLU A 75 -4.52 3.28 -5.83
N PHE A 76 -3.52 3.54 -5.00
CA PHE A 76 -2.15 3.13 -5.29
C PHE A 76 -1.99 1.62 -5.36
N LEU A 77 -2.61 0.90 -4.43
CA LEU A 77 -2.46 -0.55 -4.35
C LEU A 77 -3.25 -1.29 -5.42
N GLU A 78 -4.39 -0.75 -5.85
CA GLU A 78 -5.12 -1.29 -7.02
C GLU A 78 -4.28 -1.12 -8.30
N ASP A 79 -3.66 0.04 -8.47
CA ASP A 79 -2.76 0.28 -9.60
C ASP A 79 -1.56 -0.67 -9.56
N LEU A 80 -1.01 -0.89 -8.38
CA LEU A 80 0.10 -1.83 -8.19
C LEU A 80 -0.32 -3.26 -8.53
N LEU A 81 -1.49 -3.68 -8.09
CA LEU A 81 -2.04 -5.00 -8.40
C LEU A 81 -2.15 -5.19 -9.93
N THR A 82 -2.68 -4.20 -10.61
CA THR A 82 -2.82 -4.22 -12.07
C THR A 82 -1.45 -4.30 -12.75
N LEU A 83 -0.51 -3.50 -12.29
CA LEU A 83 0.84 -3.45 -12.87
C LEU A 83 1.60 -4.77 -12.68
N GLN A 84 1.52 -5.36 -11.50
CA GLN A 84 2.19 -6.62 -11.20
C GLN A 84 1.54 -7.82 -11.89
N GLY A 85 0.23 -7.78 -12.10
CA GLY A 85 -0.49 -8.84 -12.81
C GLY A 85 -0.26 -10.22 -12.22
N SER A 86 0.23 -11.16 -13.04
CA SER A 86 0.52 -12.52 -12.59
C SER A 86 1.69 -12.61 -11.60
N ASN A 87 2.48 -11.56 -11.48
CA ASN A 87 3.61 -11.47 -10.56
C ASN A 87 3.29 -10.65 -9.32
N THR A 88 2.01 -10.54 -8.97
CA THR A 88 1.59 -9.80 -7.78
C THR A 88 2.21 -10.39 -6.53
N GLN A 89 2.82 -9.52 -5.71
CA GLN A 89 3.53 -9.90 -4.51
C GLN A 89 2.57 -10.08 -3.32
N PRO A 90 2.90 -10.94 -2.34
CA PRO A 90 2.06 -11.09 -1.14
C PRO A 90 1.78 -9.77 -0.43
N PHE A 91 2.78 -8.88 -0.35
CA PHE A 91 2.65 -7.54 0.22
C PHE A 91 1.47 -6.77 -0.42
N THR A 92 1.35 -6.80 -1.74
CA THR A 92 0.30 -6.07 -2.47
C THR A 92 -1.08 -6.56 -2.04
N TYR A 93 -1.27 -7.87 -2.01
CA TYR A 93 -2.55 -8.45 -1.57
C TYR A 93 -2.88 -8.08 -0.12
N VAL A 94 -1.92 -8.24 0.79
CA VAL A 94 -2.14 -7.97 2.22
C VAL A 94 -2.50 -6.51 2.45
N MET A 95 -1.72 -5.60 1.89
CA MET A 95 -1.95 -4.16 2.08
C MET A 95 -3.25 -3.70 1.45
N LEU A 96 -3.57 -4.21 0.25
CA LEU A 96 -4.82 -3.85 -0.43
C LEU A 96 -6.04 -4.35 0.35
N VAL A 97 -6.01 -5.57 0.84
CA VAL A 97 -7.12 -6.10 1.65
C VAL A 97 -7.35 -5.24 2.89
N ARG A 98 -6.27 -4.87 3.59
CA ARG A 98 -6.37 -4.00 4.77
C ARG A 98 -6.96 -2.64 4.41
N ALA A 99 -6.46 -2.03 3.35
CA ALA A 99 -6.93 -0.72 2.91
C ALA A 99 -8.42 -0.78 2.52
N LEU A 100 -8.83 -1.80 1.78
CA LEU A 100 -10.22 -1.99 1.38
C LEU A 100 -11.14 -2.19 2.59
N ARG A 101 -10.71 -3.03 3.53
CA ARG A 101 -11.48 -3.28 4.76
C ARG A 101 -11.64 -1.99 5.56
N CYS A 102 -10.57 -1.25 5.74
CA CYS A 102 -10.60 0.02 6.46
C CYS A 102 -11.35 1.12 5.70
N ASN A 103 -11.39 1.01 4.38
CA ASN A 103 -12.17 1.93 3.53
C ASN A 103 -13.63 1.51 3.39
N LEU A 104 -14.05 0.54 4.18
CA LEU A 104 -15.43 0.04 4.24
C LEU A 104 -15.93 -0.55 2.92
N ASP A 105 -15.04 -1.23 2.20
CA ASP A 105 -15.37 -1.98 0.99
C ASP A 105 -15.10 -3.48 1.19
N PRO A 106 -15.94 -4.18 1.97
CA PRO A 106 -15.71 -5.59 2.27
C PRO A 106 -15.90 -6.50 1.06
N VAL A 107 -16.73 -6.13 0.11
CA VAL A 107 -16.97 -6.94 -1.09
C VAL A 107 -15.70 -7.05 -1.92
N ARG A 108 -15.06 -5.93 -2.21
CA ARG A 108 -13.78 -5.94 -2.94
C ARG A 108 -12.68 -6.59 -2.12
N ALA A 109 -12.66 -6.35 -0.80
CA ALA A 109 -11.67 -6.97 0.10
C ALA A 109 -11.75 -8.51 0.03
N ILE A 110 -12.95 -9.08 0.03
CA ILE A 110 -13.16 -10.53 -0.10
C ILE A 110 -12.61 -11.03 -1.44
N GLN A 111 -12.88 -10.32 -2.53
CA GLN A 111 -12.37 -10.70 -3.85
C GLN A 111 -10.85 -10.74 -3.86
N VAL A 112 -10.21 -9.72 -3.31
CA VAL A 112 -8.75 -9.59 -3.30
C VAL A 112 -8.11 -10.67 -2.40
N VAL A 113 -8.69 -10.93 -1.23
CA VAL A 113 -8.15 -11.96 -0.34
C VAL A 113 -8.26 -13.35 -0.95
N GLN A 114 -9.35 -13.63 -1.66
CA GLN A 114 -9.51 -14.91 -2.36
C GLN A 114 -8.47 -15.06 -3.48
N GLN A 115 -8.26 -13.99 -4.24
CA GLN A 115 -7.24 -13.93 -5.28
C GLN A 115 -5.84 -14.17 -4.69
N GLY A 116 -5.54 -13.50 -3.59
CA GLY A 116 -4.25 -13.62 -2.91
C GLY A 116 -4.02 -15.03 -2.36
N LEU A 117 -5.03 -15.63 -1.75
CA LEU A 117 -4.94 -17.01 -1.23
C LEU A 117 -4.84 -18.05 -2.33
N ALA A 118 -5.42 -17.79 -3.51
CA ALA A 118 -5.23 -18.66 -4.67
C ALA A 118 -3.77 -18.66 -5.13
N ALA A 119 -3.11 -17.51 -5.07
CA ALA A 119 -1.71 -17.36 -5.45
C ALA A 119 -0.75 -17.80 -4.33
N TYR A 120 -1.10 -17.50 -3.08
CA TYR A 120 -0.26 -17.75 -1.90
C TYR A 120 -1.09 -18.40 -0.79
N PRO A 121 -1.45 -19.69 -0.92
CA PRO A 121 -2.37 -20.33 0.02
C PRO A 121 -1.84 -20.45 1.46
N GLU A 122 -0.53 -20.34 1.65
CA GLU A 122 0.10 -20.43 2.96
C GLU A 122 0.42 -19.09 3.60
N GLN A 123 0.00 -17.99 2.98
CA GLN A 123 0.26 -16.64 3.50
C GLN A 123 -0.63 -16.39 4.73
N LEU A 124 0.00 -16.38 5.91
CA LEU A 124 -0.73 -16.27 7.19
C LEU A 124 -1.51 -14.97 7.33
N GLU A 125 -0.95 -13.86 6.87
CA GLU A 125 -1.62 -12.56 6.97
C GLU A 125 -2.89 -12.52 6.12
N LEU A 126 -2.89 -13.17 4.95
CA LEU A 126 -4.09 -13.26 4.12
C LEU A 126 -5.15 -14.16 4.74
N THR A 127 -4.73 -15.27 5.36
CA THR A 127 -5.65 -16.14 6.08
C THR A 127 -6.32 -15.39 7.23
N ALA A 128 -5.54 -14.61 7.98
CA ALA A 128 -6.07 -13.81 9.08
C ALA A 128 -7.09 -12.77 8.60
N GLU A 129 -6.79 -12.11 7.49
CA GLU A 129 -7.73 -11.13 6.88
C GLU A 129 -9.00 -11.82 6.39
N ALA A 130 -8.88 -13.01 5.80
CA ALA A 130 -10.04 -13.79 5.35
C ALA A 130 -10.97 -14.13 6.52
N LEU A 131 -10.39 -14.56 7.65
CA LEU A 131 -11.16 -14.87 8.85
C LEU A 131 -11.87 -13.63 9.40
N SER A 132 -11.21 -12.50 9.43
CA SER A 132 -11.81 -11.24 9.88
C SER A 132 -12.98 -10.83 9.00
N LEU A 133 -12.86 -11.00 7.69
CA LEU A 133 -13.92 -10.67 6.74
C LEU A 133 -15.10 -11.63 6.86
N GLU A 134 -14.84 -12.91 7.11
CA GLU A 134 -15.87 -13.91 7.35
C GLU A 134 -16.69 -13.56 8.60
N GLU A 135 -16.03 -13.23 9.70
CA GLU A 135 -16.68 -12.82 10.94
C GLU A 135 -17.56 -11.59 10.72
N TYR A 136 -17.05 -10.62 9.98
CA TYR A 136 -17.78 -9.41 9.65
C TYR A 136 -19.03 -9.73 8.81
N ALA A 137 -18.89 -10.58 7.80
CA ALA A 137 -20.00 -10.99 6.95
C ALA A 137 -21.08 -11.73 7.77
N ASN A 138 -20.65 -12.64 8.65
CA ASN A 138 -21.59 -13.37 9.52
C ASN A 138 -22.32 -12.44 10.47
N THR A 139 -21.65 -11.43 11.01
CA THR A 139 -22.26 -10.42 11.88
C THR A 139 -23.32 -9.63 11.11
N LEU A 140 -23.04 -9.23 9.88
CA LEU A 140 -24.00 -8.51 9.04
C LEU A 140 -25.21 -9.36 8.71
N GLU A 141 -25.03 -10.64 8.37
CA GLU A 141 -26.14 -11.55 8.09
C GLU A 141 -27.02 -11.73 9.30
N THR A 142 -26.43 -11.96 10.48
CA THR A 142 -27.16 -12.11 11.73
C THR A 142 -27.98 -10.86 12.03
N ASN A 143 -27.40 -9.69 11.86
CA ASN A 143 -28.10 -8.42 12.10
C ASN A 143 -29.16 -8.14 11.04
N GLY A 144 -28.96 -8.62 9.81
CA GLY A 144 -29.91 -8.47 8.71
C GLY A 144 -31.20 -9.24 8.93
N TYR A 145 -31.15 -10.35 9.66
CA TYR A 145 -32.32 -11.18 9.94
C TYR A 145 -33.17 -10.70 11.10
N THR A 146 -32.73 -9.69 11.80
CA THR A 146 -33.48 -9.14 12.95
C THR A 146 -34.45 -8.03 12.57
N HIS A 147 -34.61 -7.79 11.30
CA HIS A 147 -35.55 -6.75 10.80
C HIS A 147 -36.91 -7.30 10.45
#